data_f44376029f9c359caadd41762a526cb3
#
_entry.id   f44376029f9c359caadd41762a526cb3
#
_cell.length_a   1.000
_cell.length_b   1.000
_cell.length_c   1.000
_cell.angle_alpha   90.00
_cell.angle_beta   90.00
_cell.angle_gamma   90.00
#
_symmetry.space_group_name_H-M   'P 1'
#
loop_
_entity.id
_entity.type
_entity.pdbx_description
1 polymer ?
#
loop_
_entity_poly.entity_id
_entity_poly.type
_entity_poly.pdbx_seq_one_letter_code
_entity_poly.pdbx_strand_id
1 'polypeptide(L)'
;IYFIQRAFKATIDHELSVEEADAMLGRPIGLPKTAVFGLMDLVGIDLIPHVTESLVSNLPINDPFHEIAGAGKESVNSMIKDGYTGRKGKGGFYRLNKDDGKKVKEARNLVTGTYQTANRRAGFPSAKMGKRGLSAIMDCNDKGAEFVTDVLLDSLSYAAYMVPEVSDDIYAIDGAMKVGYNWKNGPFEMMDAIGAKSMVKRLQDSNRLVPPFLALAAEKGSFYNIQSGEITRLSPNGEMIIVERSGEYLTVADLKRRGKPLNRNGSASIWDMGEQVLLVEYHTKMNAMDPMNMEMLLNAVDMAESGNWKGVVIGNDATNFCAGANLGLALFAANLAAWKDLDDFIALGQDTYQTLKFSEVPIVAASAGLCLGGGAEVLMHCDAVQAHSESYVGLVEVGVGIIPAWGGCKEYLGRVQEFSLASNGPMGAVMKAFEVIGTAQVAKSAEQARSMGFLSPNDGITMNRDRLLSDAKKLLIEISVGYTPPEPRTYSLP
;
A
#
# COMPACT_ATOMS: atom_id res chain seq x y z
N ILE A 1 -19.07 0.67 -11.13
CA ILE A 1 -19.70 0.05 -12.34
C ILE A 1 -19.58 0.94 -13.55
N TYR A 2 -19.87 2.27 -13.49
CA TYR A 2 -19.69 3.19 -14.61
C TYR A 2 -18.31 3.03 -15.28
N PHE A 3 -17.22 3.11 -14.51
CA PHE A 3 -15.86 2.92 -15.01
C PHE A 3 -15.65 1.59 -15.76
N ILE A 4 -16.20 0.48 -15.24
CA ILE A 4 -16.09 -0.85 -15.87
C ILE A 4 -16.83 -0.87 -17.21
N GLN A 5 -18.07 -0.39 -17.26
CA GLN A 5 -18.88 -0.36 -18.49
C GLN A 5 -18.25 0.57 -19.54
N ARG A 6 -17.76 1.74 -19.10
CA ARG A 6 -17.08 2.68 -19.99
C ARG A 6 -15.78 2.13 -20.55
N ALA A 7 -14.98 1.48 -19.70
CA ALA A 7 -13.76 0.82 -20.14
C ALA A 7 -14.03 -0.34 -21.11
N PHE A 8 -15.07 -1.12 -20.86
CA PHE A 8 -15.49 -2.19 -21.78
C PHE A 8 -15.89 -1.62 -23.14
N LYS A 9 -16.77 -0.59 -23.15
CA LYS A 9 -17.17 0.09 -24.37
C LYS A 9 -15.97 0.65 -25.12
N ALA A 10 -15.08 1.37 -24.44
CA ALA A 10 -13.88 1.92 -25.05
C ALA A 10 -12.94 0.84 -25.61
N THR A 11 -12.85 -0.33 -24.96
CA THR A 11 -12.03 -1.44 -25.47
C THR A 11 -12.54 -1.91 -26.83
N ILE A 12 -13.86 -1.96 -27.00
CA ILE A 12 -14.48 -2.32 -28.29
C ILE A 12 -14.27 -1.16 -29.31
N ASP A 13 -14.58 0.07 -28.93
CA ASP A 13 -14.51 1.24 -29.81
C ASP A 13 -13.08 1.48 -30.35
N HIS A 14 -12.09 1.25 -29.51
CA HIS A 14 -10.67 1.35 -29.87
C HIS A 14 -10.10 0.03 -30.41
N GLU A 15 -10.89 -1.00 -30.64
CA GLU A 15 -10.43 -2.30 -31.15
C GLU A 15 -9.20 -2.84 -30.40
N LEU A 16 -9.23 -2.79 -29.06
CA LEU A 16 -8.15 -3.32 -28.22
C LEU A 16 -8.45 -4.75 -27.78
N SER A 17 -7.39 -5.51 -27.56
CA SER A 17 -7.51 -6.78 -26.84
C SER A 17 -7.73 -6.54 -25.34
N VAL A 18 -8.28 -7.55 -24.64
CA VAL A 18 -8.48 -7.48 -23.18
C VAL A 18 -7.16 -7.28 -22.43
N GLU A 19 -6.06 -7.81 -22.97
CA GLU A 19 -4.72 -7.67 -22.38
C GLU A 19 -4.17 -6.25 -22.55
N GLU A 20 -4.40 -5.62 -23.69
CA GLU A 20 -3.99 -4.23 -23.97
C GLU A 20 -4.75 -3.27 -23.07
N ALA A 21 -6.08 -3.45 -22.97
CA ALA A 21 -6.92 -2.64 -22.09
C ALA A 21 -6.50 -2.77 -20.62
N ASP A 22 -6.32 -3.99 -20.12
CA ASP A 22 -5.87 -4.22 -18.74
C ASP A 22 -4.45 -3.71 -18.48
N ALA A 23 -3.55 -3.76 -19.46
CA ALA A 23 -2.22 -3.20 -19.35
C ALA A 23 -2.23 -1.67 -19.18
N MET A 24 -3.20 -1.00 -19.79
CA MET A 24 -3.36 0.47 -19.72
C MET A 24 -4.15 0.94 -18.50
N LEU A 25 -5.25 0.27 -18.15
CA LEU A 25 -6.16 0.67 -17.06
C LEU A 25 -5.82 0.06 -15.68
N GLY A 26 -4.62 -0.48 -15.52
CA GLY A 26 -4.13 -0.99 -14.24
C GLY A 26 -3.15 -0.03 -13.57
N ARG A 27 -1.98 -0.57 -13.24
CA ARG A 27 -0.90 0.18 -12.55
C ARG A 27 -0.51 1.52 -13.19
N PRO A 28 -0.48 1.68 -14.52
CA PRO A 28 -0.11 2.97 -15.12
C PRO A 28 -0.94 4.15 -14.64
N ILE A 29 -2.24 3.93 -14.40
CA ILE A 29 -3.18 4.97 -13.93
C ILE A 29 -3.47 4.88 -12.43
N GLY A 30 -2.71 4.07 -11.67
CA GLY A 30 -2.87 3.96 -10.22
C GLY A 30 -3.96 2.99 -9.76
N LEU A 31 -4.45 2.11 -10.63
CA LEU A 31 -5.41 1.06 -10.30
C LEU A 31 -4.71 -0.28 -10.00
N PRO A 32 -5.41 -1.24 -9.36
CA PRO A 32 -4.88 -2.58 -9.12
C PRO A 32 -4.45 -3.29 -10.40
N LYS A 33 -3.53 -4.25 -10.29
CA LYS A 33 -3.03 -5.04 -11.43
C LYS A 33 -4.12 -5.83 -12.16
N THR A 34 -5.22 -6.14 -11.49
CA THR A 34 -6.37 -6.80 -12.10
C THR A 34 -7.03 -5.96 -13.20
N ALA A 35 -6.84 -4.66 -13.15
CA ALA A 35 -7.45 -3.68 -14.05
C ALA A 35 -8.98 -3.88 -14.19
N VAL A 36 -9.51 -4.05 -15.40
CA VAL A 36 -10.95 -4.14 -15.67
C VAL A 36 -11.38 -5.58 -15.94
N PHE A 37 -10.82 -6.23 -16.95
CA PHE A 37 -11.23 -7.58 -17.33
C PHE A 37 -10.79 -8.63 -16.31
N GLY A 38 -9.58 -8.49 -15.77
CA GLY A 38 -9.14 -9.34 -14.68
C GLY A 38 -9.91 -9.13 -13.37
N LEU A 39 -10.48 -7.93 -13.14
CA LEU A 39 -11.38 -7.65 -12.03
C LEU A 39 -12.74 -8.32 -12.24
N MET A 40 -13.32 -8.24 -13.44
CA MET A 40 -14.55 -8.93 -13.79
C MET A 40 -14.43 -10.45 -13.60
N ASP A 41 -13.27 -11.02 -13.97
CA ASP A 41 -12.97 -12.46 -13.72
C ASP A 41 -12.87 -12.78 -12.22
N LEU A 42 -12.38 -11.86 -11.41
CA LEU A 42 -12.24 -12.05 -9.97
C LEU A 42 -13.59 -12.00 -9.26
N VAL A 43 -14.40 -10.99 -9.56
CA VAL A 43 -15.72 -10.75 -8.94
C VAL A 43 -16.75 -11.79 -9.42
N GLY A 44 -16.70 -12.09 -10.69
CA GLY A 44 -17.63 -12.99 -11.38
C GLY A 44 -18.40 -12.28 -12.47
N ILE A 45 -18.24 -12.75 -13.69
CA ILE A 45 -18.82 -12.18 -14.91
C ILE A 45 -20.36 -12.23 -14.86
N ASP A 46 -20.92 -13.25 -14.24
CA ASP A 46 -22.36 -13.46 -14.06
C ASP A 46 -23.04 -12.37 -13.20
N LEU A 47 -22.28 -11.61 -12.39
CA LEU A 47 -22.82 -10.48 -11.64
C LEU A 47 -23.04 -9.23 -12.49
N ILE A 48 -22.32 -9.08 -13.63
CA ILE A 48 -22.34 -7.88 -14.46
C ILE A 48 -23.74 -7.58 -15.00
N PRO A 49 -24.48 -8.53 -15.60
CA PRO A 49 -25.83 -8.29 -16.09
C PRO A 49 -26.78 -7.84 -14.98
N HIS A 50 -26.75 -8.50 -13.80
CA HIS A 50 -27.62 -8.19 -12.68
C HIS A 50 -27.39 -6.78 -12.13
N VAL A 51 -26.13 -6.39 -11.96
CA VAL A 51 -25.79 -5.05 -11.46
C VAL A 51 -26.12 -3.99 -12.50
N THR A 52 -25.87 -4.26 -13.79
CA THR A 52 -26.21 -3.33 -14.87
C THR A 52 -27.73 -3.11 -14.96
N GLU A 53 -28.51 -4.19 -14.91
CA GLU A 53 -29.97 -4.13 -14.94
C GLU A 53 -30.54 -3.38 -13.72
N SER A 54 -30.00 -3.65 -12.53
CA SER A 54 -30.37 -2.92 -11.30
C SER A 54 -30.12 -1.42 -11.44
N LEU A 55 -28.95 -1.01 -11.96
CA LEU A 55 -28.64 0.40 -12.17
C LEU A 55 -29.56 1.04 -13.22
N VAL A 56 -29.74 0.39 -14.37
CA VAL A 56 -30.64 0.89 -15.43
C VAL A 56 -32.06 1.09 -14.91
N SER A 57 -32.53 0.21 -14.02
CA SER A 57 -33.89 0.28 -13.47
C SER A 57 -34.07 1.34 -12.37
N ASN A 58 -32.99 1.74 -11.69
CA ASN A 58 -33.07 2.62 -10.53
C ASN A 58 -32.47 4.03 -10.75
N LEU A 59 -31.61 4.20 -11.76
CA LEU A 59 -31.04 5.52 -12.07
C LEU A 59 -32.05 6.39 -12.83
N PRO A 60 -31.99 7.73 -12.67
CA PRO A 60 -32.78 8.68 -13.46
C PRO A 60 -32.60 8.44 -14.95
N ILE A 61 -33.65 8.67 -15.75
CA ILE A 61 -33.65 8.40 -17.19
C ILE A 61 -32.60 9.18 -17.99
N ASN A 62 -32.17 10.32 -17.45
CA ASN A 62 -31.13 11.17 -18.03
C ASN A 62 -29.74 10.90 -17.48
N ASP A 63 -29.57 9.85 -16.65
CA ASP A 63 -28.24 9.50 -16.13
C ASP A 63 -27.32 9.01 -17.27
N PRO A 64 -26.10 9.55 -17.39
CA PRO A 64 -25.15 9.15 -18.43
C PRO A 64 -24.80 7.65 -18.46
N PHE A 65 -25.08 6.92 -17.38
CA PHE A 65 -24.88 5.47 -17.36
C PHE A 65 -25.70 4.73 -18.42
N HIS A 66 -26.90 5.24 -18.77
CA HIS A 66 -27.75 4.61 -19.77
C HIS A 66 -27.10 4.53 -21.16
N GLU A 67 -26.22 5.47 -21.51
CA GLU A 67 -25.52 5.50 -22.81
C GLU A 67 -24.46 4.38 -22.95
N ILE A 68 -23.95 3.88 -21.84
CA ILE A 68 -22.89 2.85 -21.81
C ILE A 68 -23.38 1.53 -21.24
N ALA A 69 -24.58 1.50 -20.65
CA ALA A 69 -25.16 0.31 -20.06
C ALA A 69 -25.32 -0.81 -21.11
N GLY A 70 -24.80 -1.99 -20.79
CA GLY A 70 -24.88 -3.13 -21.70
C GLY A 70 -23.74 -3.23 -22.71
N ALA A 71 -22.70 -2.41 -22.59
CA ALA A 71 -21.49 -2.61 -23.38
C ALA A 71 -20.99 -4.05 -23.22
N GLY A 72 -20.77 -4.76 -24.34
CA GLY A 72 -20.36 -6.16 -24.36
C GLY A 72 -21.39 -7.18 -23.87
N LYS A 73 -22.68 -6.81 -23.72
CA LYS A 73 -23.76 -7.68 -23.22
C LYS A 73 -23.83 -9.03 -23.95
N GLU A 74 -23.72 -9.06 -25.26
CA GLU A 74 -23.75 -10.30 -26.03
C GLU A 74 -22.58 -11.22 -25.69
N SER A 75 -21.36 -10.66 -25.62
CA SER A 75 -20.16 -11.41 -25.26
C SER A 75 -20.27 -11.96 -23.83
N VAL A 76 -20.70 -11.14 -22.88
CA VAL A 76 -20.89 -11.52 -21.47
C VAL A 76 -21.94 -12.64 -21.35
N ASN A 77 -23.10 -12.50 -21.99
CA ASN A 77 -24.16 -13.51 -21.95
C ASN A 77 -23.72 -14.85 -22.59
N SER A 78 -22.99 -14.79 -23.70
CA SER A 78 -22.39 -15.99 -24.32
C SER A 78 -21.43 -16.67 -23.36
N MET A 79 -20.56 -15.90 -22.70
CA MET A 79 -19.62 -16.46 -21.72
C MET A 79 -20.32 -17.16 -20.56
N ILE A 80 -21.35 -16.54 -19.99
CA ILE A 80 -22.15 -17.11 -18.90
C ILE A 80 -22.80 -18.42 -19.34
N LYS A 81 -23.44 -18.42 -20.52
CA LYS A 81 -24.08 -19.62 -21.09
C LYS A 81 -23.10 -20.78 -21.25
N ASP A 82 -21.87 -20.50 -21.65
CA ASP A 82 -20.82 -21.49 -21.87
C ASP A 82 -20.09 -21.90 -20.57
N GLY A 83 -20.45 -21.28 -19.43
CA GLY A 83 -19.89 -21.55 -18.11
C GLY A 83 -18.58 -20.81 -17.81
N TYR A 84 -18.26 -19.78 -18.58
CA TYR A 84 -17.13 -18.87 -18.35
C TYR A 84 -17.56 -17.72 -17.45
N THR A 85 -17.68 -17.98 -16.16
CA THR A 85 -18.18 -17.01 -15.15
C THR A 85 -17.05 -16.36 -14.34
N GLY A 86 -15.81 -16.43 -14.81
CA GLY A 86 -14.64 -15.92 -14.12
C GLY A 86 -13.88 -17.01 -13.36
N ARG A 87 -13.11 -16.62 -12.34
CA ARG A 87 -12.25 -17.57 -11.58
C ARG A 87 -13.01 -18.67 -10.86
N LYS A 88 -14.28 -18.48 -10.57
CA LYS A 88 -15.17 -19.47 -9.96
C LYS A 88 -15.72 -20.51 -10.95
N GLY A 89 -15.61 -20.23 -12.26
CA GLY A 89 -16.07 -21.12 -13.34
C GLY A 89 -14.92 -21.72 -14.15
N LYS A 90 -15.18 -22.00 -15.43
CA LYS A 90 -14.18 -22.55 -16.37
C LYS A 90 -13.06 -21.57 -16.73
N GLY A 91 -13.17 -20.32 -16.31
CA GLY A 91 -12.38 -19.16 -16.65
C GLY A 91 -13.28 -17.97 -16.95
N GLY A 92 -12.73 -16.89 -17.44
CA GLY A 92 -13.47 -15.70 -17.83
C GLY A 92 -12.85 -15.06 -19.08
N PHE A 93 -12.61 -13.75 -19.07
CA PHE A 93 -11.83 -13.08 -20.11
C PHE A 93 -10.42 -13.65 -20.20
N TYR A 94 -9.92 -14.16 -19.07
CA TYR A 94 -8.72 -14.98 -19.01
C TYR A 94 -9.04 -16.39 -18.51
N ARG A 95 -8.36 -17.39 -19.07
CA ARG A 95 -8.41 -18.77 -18.58
C ARG A 95 -7.04 -19.41 -18.57
N LEU A 96 -6.90 -20.51 -17.82
CA LEU A 96 -5.73 -21.39 -17.86
C LEU A 96 -6.09 -22.65 -18.64
N ASN A 97 -5.55 -22.78 -19.85
CA ASN A 97 -5.62 -24.00 -20.62
C ASN A 97 -4.59 -25.01 -20.08
N LYS A 98 -5.03 -26.27 -19.92
CA LYS A 98 -4.23 -27.42 -19.41
C LYS A 98 -4.25 -28.62 -20.36
N ASP A 99 -4.83 -28.47 -21.54
CA ASP A 99 -5.12 -29.60 -22.42
C ASP A 99 -3.87 -30.35 -22.86
N ASP A 100 -2.72 -29.69 -23.03
CA ASP A 100 -1.45 -30.28 -23.43
C ASP A 100 -0.49 -30.56 -22.26
N GLY A 101 -0.98 -30.71 -21.05
CA GLY A 101 -0.15 -30.92 -19.85
C GLY A 101 0.67 -29.70 -19.40
N LYS A 102 0.67 -28.61 -20.15
CA LYS A 102 1.27 -27.33 -19.80
C LYS A 102 0.18 -26.31 -19.46
N LYS A 103 0.43 -25.51 -18.41
CA LYS A 103 -0.47 -24.41 -18.02
C LYS A 103 -0.22 -23.20 -18.94
N VAL A 104 -1.08 -22.98 -19.93
CA VAL A 104 -1.03 -21.82 -20.82
C VAL A 104 -2.11 -20.83 -20.41
N LYS A 105 -1.74 -19.57 -20.13
CA LYS A 105 -2.72 -18.51 -19.94
C LYS A 105 -3.23 -18.06 -21.29
N GLU A 106 -4.55 -18.08 -21.47
CA GLU A 106 -5.24 -17.61 -22.66
C GLU A 106 -6.13 -16.39 -22.33
N ALA A 107 -6.37 -15.58 -23.34
CA ALA A 107 -7.26 -14.42 -23.29
C ALA A 107 -8.34 -14.53 -24.36
N ARG A 108 -9.53 -14.02 -24.05
CA ARG A 108 -10.67 -14.02 -24.97
C ARG A 108 -10.55 -12.88 -25.97
N ASN A 109 -10.69 -13.16 -27.23
CA ASN A 109 -10.89 -12.17 -28.27
C ASN A 109 -12.35 -11.68 -28.20
N LEU A 110 -12.57 -10.38 -28.01
CA LEU A 110 -13.91 -9.79 -27.82
C LEU A 110 -14.75 -9.84 -29.11
N VAL A 111 -14.13 -9.86 -30.29
CA VAL A 111 -14.79 -9.89 -31.58
C VAL A 111 -15.21 -11.29 -31.97
N THR A 112 -14.25 -12.23 -31.92
CA THR A 112 -14.49 -13.62 -32.39
C THR A 112 -15.05 -14.53 -31.31
N GLY A 113 -14.93 -14.14 -30.03
CA GLY A 113 -15.30 -14.98 -28.89
C GLY A 113 -14.37 -16.16 -28.64
N THR A 114 -13.28 -16.31 -29.40
CA THR A 114 -12.33 -17.42 -29.25
C THR A 114 -11.24 -17.09 -28.23
N TYR A 115 -10.58 -18.13 -27.70
CA TYR A 115 -9.44 -17.98 -26.80
C TYR A 115 -8.13 -18.18 -27.57
N GLN A 116 -7.15 -17.35 -27.25
CA GLN A 116 -5.81 -17.43 -27.81
C GLN A 116 -4.77 -17.21 -26.69
N THR A 117 -3.54 -17.67 -26.92
CA THR A 117 -2.46 -17.47 -25.94
C THR A 117 -2.33 -16.00 -25.55
N ALA A 118 -2.42 -15.70 -24.26
CA ALA A 118 -2.39 -14.34 -23.79
C ALA A 118 -1.04 -13.65 -24.02
N ASN A 119 -1.07 -12.46 -24.59
CA ASN A 119 0.10 -11.65 -24.82
C ASN A 119 0.57 -11.00 -23.50
N ARG A 120 1.65 -11.56 -22.91
CA ARG A 120 2.23 -11.05 -21.64
C ARG A 120 2.91 -9.69 -21.79
N ARG A 121 3.18 -9.23 -23.01
CA ARG A 121 3.81 -7.96 -23.32
C ARG A 121 2.82 -6.98 -23.96
N ALA A 122 1.53 -7.25 -23.85
CA ALA A 122 0.50 -6.33 -24.28
C ALA A 122 0.66 -4.97 -23.59
N GLY A 123 0.31 -3.91 -24.29
CA GLY A 123 0.35 -2.53 -23.80
C GLY A 123 1.09 -1.62 -24.78
N PHE A 124 1.05 -0.33 -24.46
CA PHE A 124 1.56 0.73 -25.31
C PHE A 124 2.73 1.47 -24.63
N PRO A 125 3.57 2.18 -25.40
CA PRO A 125 4.66 2.99 -24.83
C PRO A 125 4.20 3.98 -23.77
N SER A 126 3.00 4.57 -23.94
CA SER A 126 2.39 5.51 -23.01
C SER A 126 2.18 4.93 -21.59
N ALA A 127 2.02 3.62 -21.45
CA ALA A 127 1.92 2.99 -20.12
C ALA A 127 3.13 3.28 -19.23
N LYS A 128 4.33 3.42 -19.80
CA LYS A 128 5.55 3.72 -19.05
C LYS A 128 5.55 5.15 -18.49
N MET A 129 4.77 6.03 -19.10
CA MET A 129 4.63 7.42 -18.68
C MET A 129 3.82 7.58 -17.39
N GLY A 130 3.10 6.54 -16.95
CA GLY A 130 2.38 6.54 -15.66
C GLY A 130 3.26 6.86 -14.45
N LYS A 131 4.57 6.60 -14.54
CA LYS A 131 5.54 7.05 -13.52
C LYS A 131 5.71 8.57 -13.43
N ARG A 132 5.35 9.31 -14.50
CA ARG A 132 5.40 10.77 -14.58
C ARG A 132 4.04 11.43 -14.28
N GLY A 133 2.98 10.63 -14.12
CA GLY A 133 1.63 11.08 -13.85
C GLY A 133 0.64 10.83 -14.98
N LEU A 134 -0.66 11.06 -14.69
CA LEU A 134 -1.75 10.80 -15.62
C LEU A 134 -1.69 11.69 -16.86
N SER A 135 -1.44 12.99 -16.70
CA SER A 135 -1.27 13.92 -17.84
C SER A 135 -0.22 13.42 -18.81
N ALA A 136 0.91 12.90 -18.32
CA ALA A 136 1.98 12.41 -19.18
C ALA A 136 1.58 11.18 -20.02
N ILE A 137 0.64 10.35 -19.55
CA ILE A 137 0.03 9.28 -20.37
C ILE A 137 -0.85 9.92 -21.44
N MET A 138 -1.75 10.82 -21.03
CA MET A 138 -2.76 11.45 -21.91
C MET A 138 -2.15 12.35 -22.98
N ASP A 139 -0.91 12.84 -22.78
CA ASP A 139 -0.17 13.66 -23.73
C ASP A 139 0.59 12.83 -24.78
N CYS A 140 0.62 11.50 -24.66
CA CYS A 140 1.22 10.63 -25.66
C CYS A 140 0.32 10.51 -26.90
N ASN A 141 0.96 10.16 -28.03
CA ASN A 141 0.28 9.99 -29.31
C ASN A 141 0.32 8.52 -29.74
N ASP A 142 -0.26 7.65 -28.91
CA ASP A 142 -0.46 6.24 -29.25
C ASP A 142 -1.89 5.81 -28.87
N LYS A 143 -2.38 4.71 -29.45
CA LYS A 143 -3.71 4.16 -29.25
C LYS A 143 -4.04 3.88 -27.78
N GLY A 144 -3.03 3.53 -26.96
CA GLY A 144 -3.21 3.32 -25.54
C GLY A 144 -3.48 4.63 -24.76
N ALA A 145 -2.81 5.72 -25.16
CA ALA A 145 -3.04 7.05 -24.58
C ALA A 145 -4.44 7.58 -24.94
N GLU A 146 -4.89 7.41 -26.20
CA GLU A 146 -6.22 7.77 -26.65
C GLU A 146 -7.30 7.00 -25.87
N PHE A 147 -7.12 5.68 -25.73
CA PHE A 147 -8.00 4.83 -24.95
C PHE A 147 -8.09 5.24 -23.46
N VAL A 148 -6.95 5.46 -22.81
CA VAL A 148 -6.93 5.92 -21.40
C VAL A 148 -7.58 7.27 -21.25
N THR A 149 -7.31 8.20 -22.17
CA THR A 149 -7.90 9.54 -22.18
C THR A 149 -9.42 9.45 -22.26
N ASP A 150 -9.92 8.64 -23.17
CA ASP A 150 -11.33 8.44 -23.41
C ASP A 150 -12.07 7.89 -22.17
N VAL A 151 -11.50 6.84 -21.56
CA VAL A 151 -12.06 6.24 -20.34
C VAL A 151 -12.01 7.19 -19.14
N LEU A 152 -10.89 7.89 -18.94
CA LEU A 152 -10.74 8.80 -17.80
C LEU A 152 -11.59 10.05 -17.93
N LEU A 153 -11.66 10.66 -19.11
CA LEU A 153 -12.49 11.85 -19.32
C LEU A 153 -13.95 11.56 -18.93
N ASP A 154 -14.53 10.48 -19.41
CA ASP A 154 -15.93 10.15 -19.10
C ASP A 154 -16.13 9.71 -17.65
N SER A 155 -15.25 8.86 -17.13
CA SER A 155 -15.43 8.32 -15.77
C SER A 155 -15.23 9.38 -14.69
N LEU A 156 -14.24 10.27 -14.86
CA LEU A 156 -13.98 11.34 -13.91
C LEU A 156 -15.01 12.45 -14.01
N SER A 157 -15.47 12.77 -15.25
CA SER A 157 -16.57 13.71 -15.47
C SER A 157 -17.87 13.21 -14.84
N TYR A 158 -18.16 11.90 -14.95
CA TYR A 158 -19.33 11.30 -14.29
C TYR A 158 -19.27 11.50 -12.77
N ALA A 159 -18.11 11.29 -12.14
CA ALA A 159 -17.95 11.55 -10.71
C ALA A 159 -18.20 13.03 -10.34
N ALA A 160 -17.69 13.97 -11.14
CA ALA A 160 -17.93 15.40 -10.94
C ALA A 160 -19.39 15.82 -11.21
N TYR A 161 -20.07 15.15 -12.14
CA TYR A 161 -21.47 15.38 -12.44
C TYR A 161 -22.39 14.97 -11.28
N MET A 162 -22.02 13.93 -10.53
CA MET A 162 -22.78 13.41 -9.38
C MET A 162 -22.66 14.26 -8.11
N VAL A 163 -21.88 15.33 -8.11
CA VAL A 163 -21.78 16.27 -6.99
C VAL A 163 -22.79 17.41 -7.22
N PRO A 164 -23.64 17.77 -6.25
CA PRO A 164 -23.74 17.27 -4.87
C PRO A 164 -24.76 16.13 -4.68
N GLU A 165 -25.38 15.63 -5.72
CA GLU A 165 -26.53 14.70 -5.64
C GLU A 165 -26.20 13.43 -4.84
N VAL A 166 -25.03 12.82 -5.10
CA VAL A 166 -24.59 11.61 -4.38
C VAL A 166 -23.90 11.97 -3.07
N SER A 167 -23.05 12.99 -3.09
CA SER A 167 -22.37 13.54 -1.92
C SER A 167 -21.81 14.93 -2.23
N ASP A 168 -21.85 15.82 -1.27
CA ASP A 168 -21.13 17.12 -1.28
C ASP A 168 -19.70 17.01 -0.73
N ASP A 169 -19.34 15.85 -0.17
CA ASP A 169 -18.01 15.55 0.35
C ASP A 169 -17.19 14.71 -0.63
N ILE A 170 -16.41 15.39 -1.46
CA ILE A 170 -15.51 14.74 -2.43
C ILE A 170 -14.40 13.92 -1.76
N TYR A 171 -14.00 14.24 -0.52
CA TYR A 171 -13.02 13.47 0.22
C TYR A 171 -13.57 12.10 0.61
N ALA A 172 -14.85 12.04 0.99
CA ALA A 172 -15.53 10.78 1.25
C ALA A 172 -15.68 9.93 -0.02
N ILE A 173 -15.97 10.54 -1.19
CA ILE A 173 -16.02 9.84 -2.47
C ILE A 173 -14.65 9.25 -2.83
N ASP A 174 -13.59 10.04 -2.75
CA ASP A 174 -12.23 9.57 -3.02
C ASP A 174 -11.81 8.47 -2.03
N GLY A 175 -12.15 8.63 -0.74
CA GLY A 175 -11.94 7.64 0.29
C GLY A 175 -12.62 6.30 -0.02
N ALA A 176 -13.89 6.35 -0.44
CA ALA A 176 -14.65 5.16 -0.82
C ALA A 176 -14.00 4.40 -1.99
N MET A 177 -13.49 5.10 -2.99
CA MET A 177 -12.79 4.48 -4.12
C MET A 177 -11.43 3.89 -3.71
N LYS A 178 -10.68 4.57 -2.84
CA LYS A 178 -9.40 4.07 -2.33
C LYS A 178 -9.57 2.83 -1.46
N VAL A 179 -10.51 2.86 -0.52
CA VAL A 179 -10.73 1.75 0.43
C VAL A 179 -11.51 0.61 -0.21
N GLY A 180 -12.58 0.91 -0.96
CA GLY A 180 -13.47 -0.10 -1.52
C GLY A 180 -12.92 -0.80 -2.78
N TYR A 181 -12.12 -0.10 -3.58
CA TYR A 181 -11.62 -0.61 -4.86
C TYR A 181 -10.09 -0.62 -4.96
N ASN A 182 -9.41 -0.28 -3.88
CA ASN A 182 -7.94 -0.26 -3.82
C ASN A 182 -7.30 0.62 -4.91
N TRP A 183 -7.95 1.74 -5.26
CA TRP A 183 -7.38 2.76 -6.12
C TRP A 183 -6.30 3.53 -5.35
N LYS A 184 -5.23 3.92 -6.03
CA LYS A 184 -4.18 4.75 -5.41
C LYS A 184 -4.70 6.16 -5.10
N ASN A 185 -5.45 6.73 -6.04
CA ASN A 185 -6.06 8.05 -5.93
C ASN A 185 -7.56 7.91 -6.24
N GLY A 186 -8.40 8.68 -5.57
CA GLY A 186 -9.81 8.77 -5.92
C GLY A 186 -10.04 9.68 -7.13
N PRO A 187 -11.30 9.76 -7.64
CA PRO A 187 -11.61 10.50 -8.86
C PRO A 187 -11.19 11.97 -8.82
N PHE A 188 -11.40 12.67 -7.70
CA PHE A 188 -11.08 14.09 -7.58
C PHE A 188 -9.57 14.33 -7.41
N GLU A 189 -8.89 13.45 -6.68
CA GLU A 189 -7.42 13.43 -6.64
C GLU A 189 -6.82 13.17 -8.03
N MET A 190 -7.44 12.29 -8.84
CA MET A 190 -7.00 12.04 -10.23
C MET A 190 -7.22 13.25 -11.13
N MET A 191 -8.36 13.96 -10.99
CA MET A 191 -8.63 15.19 -11.75
C MET A 191 -7.64 16.30 -11.38
N ASP A 192 -7.26 16.43 -10.12
CA ASP A 192 -6.21 17.37 -9.70
C ASP A 192 -4.83 16.98 -10.26
N ALA A 193 -4.52 15.68 -10.29
CA ALA A 193 -3.26 15.19 -10.90
C ALA A 193 -3.18 15.43 -12.42
N ILE A 194 -4.32 15.46 -13.12
CA ILE A 194 -4.42 15.85 -14.54
C ILE A 194 -4.43 17.38 -14.67
N GLY A 195 -4.98 18.07 -13.69
CA GLY A 195 -5.28 19.49 -13.66
C GLY A 195 -6.70 19.81 -14.13
N ALA A 196 -7.50 20.44 -13.27
CA ALA A 196 -8.92 20.72 -13.57
C ALA A 196 -9.09 21.53 -14.88
N LYS A 197 -8.26 22.55 -15.12
CA LYS A 197 -8.26 23.32 -16.37
C LYS A 197 -7.92 22.45 -17.60
N SER A 198 -6.96 21.52 -17.47
CA SER A 198 -6.59 20.59 -18.55
C SER A 198 -7.75 19.64 -18.86
N MET A 199 -8.43 19.15 -17.84
CA MET A 199 -9.63 18.30 -17.99
C MET A 199 -10.73 19.04 -18.76
N VAL A 200 -11.07 20.27 -18.34
CA VAL A 200 -12.09 21.11 -19.02
C VAL A 200 -11.73 21.31 -20.49
N LYS A 201 -10.48 21.68 -20.79
CA LYS A 201 -10.03 21.85 -22.16
C LYS A 201 -10.17 20.58 -22.98
N ARG A 202 -9.74 19.43 -22.48
CA ARG A 202 -9.83 18.14 -23.17
C ARG A 202 -11.28 17.73 -23.45
N LEU A 203 -12.19 17.99 -22.51
CA LEU A 203 -13.63 17.75 -22.69
C LEU A 203 -14.19 18.63 -23.82
N GLN A 204 -13.85 19.93 -23.82
CA GLN A 204 -14.26 20.86 -24.86
C GLN A 204 -13.70 20.49 -26.25
N ASP A 205 -12.40 20.18 -26.31
CA ASP A 205 -11.72 19.76 -27.55
C ASP A 205 -12.31 18.46 -28.14
N SER A 206 -12.85 17.58 -27.28
CA SER A 206 -13.54 16.35 -27.68
C SER A 206 -15.05 16.47 -27.75
N ASN A 207 -15.60 17.70 -27.73
CA ASN A 207 -17.03 18.03 -27.80
C ASN A 207 -17.89 17.30 -26.74
N ARG A 208 -17.34 17.14 -25.52
CA ARG A 208 -18.02 16.55 -24.36
C ARG A 208 -18.53 17.62 -23.40
N LEU A 209 -19.59 17.29 -22.68
CA LEU A 209 -20.12 18.17 -21.64
C LEU A 209 -19.12 18.34 -20.49
N VAL A 210 -18.97 19.58 -20.02
CA VAL A 210 -18.17 19.91 -18.85
C VAL A 210 -19.09 19.96 -17.64
N PRO A 211 -18.90 19.09 -16.63
CA PRO A 211 -19.69 19.15 -15.40
C PRO A 211 -19.53 20.50 -14.69
N PRO A 212 -20.60 21.09 -14.13
CA PRO A 212 -20.53 22.38 -13.45
C PRO A 212 -19.50 22.42 -12.31
N PHE A 213 -19.40 21.33 -11.55
CA PHE A 213 -18.45 21.25 -10.44
C PHE A 213 -16.99 21.16 -10.91
N LEU A 214 -16.72 20.51 -12.05
CA LEU A 214 -15.40 20.52 -12.67
C LEU A 214 -15.04 21.92 -13.22
N ALA A 215 -16.02 22.62 -13.82
CA ALA A 215 -15.82 23.99 -14.27
C ALA A 215 -15.48 24.92 -13.11
N LEU A 216 -16.17 24.78 -11.98
CA LEU A 216 -15.90 25.51 -10.75
C LEU A 216 -14.49 25.19 -10.22
N ALA A 217 -14.07 23.92 -10.20
CA ALA A 217 -12.72 23.54 -9.80
C ALA A 217 -11.63 24.13 -10.73
N ALA A 218 -11.91 24.20 -12.04
CA ALA A 218 -11.00 24.83 -13.01
C ALA A 218 -10.87 26.36 -12.77
N GLU A 219 -11.95 27.02 -12.34
CA GLU A 219 -11.92 28.43 -11.93
C GLU A 219 -11.13 28.62 -10.63
N LYS A 220 -11.38 27.79 -9.61
CA LYS A 220 -10.72 27.85 -8.29
C LYS A 220 -9.29 27.32 -8.31
N GLY A 221 -8.91 26.54 -9.31
CA GLY A 221 -7.58 25.99 -9.53
C GLY A 221 -7.44 24.50 -9.26
N SER A 222 -8.16 23.96 -8.27
CA SER A 222 -8.09 22.53 -7.88
C SER A 222 -9.31 22.12 -7.05
N PHE A 223 -9.50 20.80 -6.87
CA PHE A 223 -10.46 20.23 -5.93
C PHE A 223 -9.92 20.19 -4.50
N TYR A 224 -8.62 19.98 -4.35
CA TYR A 224 -7.94 19.97 -3.06
C TYR A 224 -6.84 21.02 -3.00
N ASN A 225 -6.61 21.53 -1.80
CA ASN A 225 -5.49 22.42 -1.53
C ASN A 225 -4.93 22.13 -0.13
N ILE A 226 -3.76 22.70 0.18
CA ILE A 226 -3.17 22.66 1.51
C ILE A 226 -3.16 24.08 2.04
N GLN A 227 -3.82 24.29 3.19
CA GLN A 227 -3.86 25.57 3.86
C GLN A 227 -3.39 25.38 5.31
N SER A 228 -2.33 26.06 5.68
CA SER A 228 -1.71 25.94 7.01
C SER A 228 -1.38 24.49 7.43
N GLY A 229 -1.00 23.63 6.47
CA GLY A 229 -0.69 22.23 6.71
C GLY A 229 -1.90 21.29 6.75
N GLU A 230 -3.13 21.83 6.71
CA GLU A 230 -4.36 21.02 6.63
C GLU A 230 -4.83 20.89 5.19
N ILE A 231 -5.46 19.74 4.89
CA ILE A 231 -6.09 19.49 3.59
C ILE A 231 -7.40 20.27 3.56
N THR A 232 -7.62 21.06 2.50
CA THR A 232 -8.91 21.65 2.19
C THR A 232 -9.47 21.04 0.92
N ARG A 233 -10.80 20.95 0.83
CA ARG A 233 -11.54 20.49 -0.33
C ARG A 233 -12.48 21.57 -0.85
N LEU A 234 -12.70 21.57 -2.16
CA LEU A 234 -13.70 22.41 -2.79
C LEU A 234 -15.10 21.89 -2.45
N SER A 235 -15.96 22.77 -1.99
CA SER A 235 -17.39 22.50 -1.77
C SER A 235 -18.21 22.88 -3.03
N PRO A 236 -19.44 22.37 -3.19
CA PRO A 236 -20.29 22.70 -4.33
C PRO A 236 -20.63 24.19 -4.45
N ASN A 237 -20.58 24.94 -3.35
CA ASN A 237 -20.80 26.40 -3.34
C ASN A 237 -19.53 27.23 -3.63
N GLY A 238 -18.41 26.58 -3.93
CA GLY A 238 -17.15 27.23 -4.32
C GLY A 238 -16.24 27.68 -3.18
N GLU A 239 -16.51 27.23 -1.97
CA GLU A 239 -15.67 27.48 -0.79
C GLU A 239 -14.65 26.35 -0.61
N MET A 240 -13.45 26.70 -0.09
CA MET A 240 -12.47 25.71 0.34
C MET A 240 -12.71 25.38 1.81
N ILE A 241 -13.12 24.15 2.10
CA ILE A 241 -13.48 23.68 3.44
C ILE A 241 -12.39 22.74 3.95
N ILE A 242 -11.96 22.90 5.20
CA ILE A 242 -11.02 21.98 5.84
C ILE A 242 -11.64 20.58 5.88
N VAL A 243 -10.85 19.59 5.47
CA VAL A 243 -11.26 18.18 5.56
C VAL A 243 -11.22 17.77 7.03
N GLU A 244 -12.40 17.56 7.60
CA GLU A 244 -12.51 17.04 8.95
C GLU A 244 -12.12 15.55 8.94
N ARG A 245 -11.04 15.24 9.67
CA ARG A 245 -10.61 13.86 9.91
C ARG A 245 -10.69 13.62 11.42
N SER A 246 -10.89 12.37 11.81
CA SER A 246 -10.78 12.00 13.23
C SER A 246 -9.45 12.54 13.79
N GLY A 247 -9.49 13.20 14.94
CA GLY A 247 -8.29 13.70 15.63
C GLY A 247 -7.27 12.61 16.00
N GLU A 248 -7.67 11.36 15.82
CA GLU A 248 -6.82 10.18 16.00
C GLU A 248 -6.04 9.78 14.73
N TYR A 249 -6.25 10.46 13.59
CA TYR A 249 -5.49 10.20 12.37
C TYR A 249 -4.18 10.99 12.40
N LEU A 250 -3.09 10.26 12.20
CA LEU A 250 -1.76 10.84 12.04
C LEU A 250 -0.96 9.99 11.05
N THR A 251 -0.47 10.62 9.99
CA THR A 251 0.35 10.00 8.96
C THR A 251 1.65 10.76 8.77
N VAL A 252 2.66 10.13 8.18
CA VAL A 252 3.90 10.85 7.80
C VAL A 252 3.60 11.94 6.78
N ALA A 253 2.61 11.73 5.91
CA ALA A 253 2.16 12.75 4.97
C ALA A 253 1.63 14.01 5.68
N ASP A 254 0.99 13.87 6.85
CA ASP A 254 0.57 15.01 7.67
C ASP A 254 1.78 15.79 8.21
N LEU A 255 2.79 15.08 8.72
CA LEU A 255 4.03 15.71 9.20
C LEU A 255 4.73 16.48 8.07
N LYS A 256 4.82 15.87 6.88
CA LYS A 256 5.42 16.50 5.68
C LYS A 256 4.68 17.76 5.22
N ARG A 257 3.36 17.84 5.42
CA ARG A 257 2.58 19.03 5.12
C ARG A 257 2.80 20.15 6.14
N ARG A 258 3.03 19.77 7.40
CA ARG A 258 3.22 20.72 8.51
C ARG A 258 4.64 21.32 8.57
N GLY A 259 5.64 20.61 8.06
CA GLY A 259 7.01 21.10 8.13
C GLY A 259 8.07 20.23 7.49
N LYS A 260 9.30 20.48 7.92
CA LYS A 260 10.50 19.73 7.50
C LYS A 260 10.91 18.75 8.61
N PRO A 261 11.62 17.67 8.29
CA PRO A 261 12.16 16.78 9.30
C PRO A 261 13.21 17.52 10.15
N LEU A 262 13.37 17.10 11.40
CA LEU A 262 14.40 17.57 12.33
C LEU A 262 15.79 17.16 11.87
N ASN A 263 15.89 15.91 11.34
CA ASN A 263 17.11 15.39 10.74
C ASN A 263 16.75 14.49 9.54
N ARG A 264 17.65 14.39 8.55
CA ARG A 264 17.44 13.58 7.35
C ARG A 264 18.74 13.19 6.70
N ASN A 265 18.84 11.92 6.27
CA ASN A 265 19.87 11.44 5.35
C ASN A 265 19.24 10.76 4.11
N GLY A 266 20.02 9.99 3.36
CA GLY A 266 19.54 9.31 2.14
C GLY A 266 18.51 8.20 2.40
N SER A 267 18.48 7.63 3.59
CA SER A 267 17.72 6.42 3.92
C SER A 267 16.62 6.60 4.95
N ALA A 268 16.70 7.65 5.80
CA ALA A 268 15.72 7.89 6.85
C ALA A 268 15.56 9.38 7.18
N SER A 269 14.49 9.71 7.91
CA SER A 269 14.22 11.06 8.44
C SER A 269 13.70 10.97 9.88
N ILE A 270 14.03 11.97 10.70
CA ILE A 270 13.48 12.15 12.05
C ILE A 270 12.48 13.30 12.01
N TRP A 271 11.28 13.06 12.52
CA TRP A 271 10.18 14.00 12.57
C TRP A 271 9.73 14.27 14.01
N ASP A 272 9.22 15.46 14.25
CA ASP A 272 8.46 15.76 15.47
C ASP A 272 6.99 15.39 15.25
N MET A 273 6.49 14.43 16.05
CA MET A 273 5.08 14.01 16.05
C MET A 273 4.20 14.91 16.95
N GLY A 274 4.77 15.90 17.61
CA GLY A 274 4.14 16.65 18.69
C GLY A 274 4.15 15.88 20.02
N GLU A 275 3.86 16.58 21.12
CA GLU A 275 3.84 16.05 22.50
C GLU A 275 5.16 15.44 22.96
N GLN A 276 6.27 15.92 22.39
CA GLN A 276 7.64 15.46 22.72
C GLN A 276 7.91 14.03 22.25
N VAL A 277 7.36 13.59 21.13
CA VAL A 277 7.59 12.28 20.54
C VAL A 277 8.30 12.42 19.19
N LEU A 278 9.43 11.72 19.03
CA LEU A 278 10.14 11.61 17.76
C LEU A 278 9.58 10.47 16.91
N LEU A 279 9.64 10.63 15.58
CA LEU A 279 9.37 9.55 14.62
C LEU A 279 10.59 9.35 13.72
N VAL A 280 11.06 8.12 13.60
CA VAL A 280 12.01 7.71 12.56
C VAL A 280 11.23 7.08 11.40
N GLU A 281 11.28 7.73 10.23
CA GLU A 281 10.72 7.25 8.98
C GLU A 281 11.83 6.68 8.09
N TYR A 282 11.70 5.42 7.66
CA TYR A 282 12.55 4.85 6.60
C TYR A 282 11.98 5.18 5.24
N HIS A 283 12.87 5.43 4.25
CA HIS A 283 12.45 5.67 2.87
C HIS A 283 13.37 5.02 1.82
N THR A 284 14.12 4.00 2.22
CA THR A 284 14.81 3.11 1.28
C THR A 284 13.82 2.25 0.50
N LYS A 285 14.27 1.62 -0.59
CA LYS A 285 13.44 0.67 -1.31
C LYS A 285 13.04 -0.49 -0.40
N MET A 286 11.71 -0.74 -0.26
CA MET A 286 11.16 -1.73 0.66
C MET A 286 11.47 -1.45 2.14
N ASN A 287 11.93 -0.28 2.47
CA ASN A 287 12.44 0.12 3.78
C ASN A 287 13.54 -0.83 4.31
N ALA A 288 14.35 -1.38 3.37
CA ALA A 288 15.46 -2.25 3.73
C ALA A 288 16.52 -1.46 4.52
N MET A 289 17.05 -2.11 5.54
CA MET A 289 18.05 -1.54 6.45
C MET A 289 19.42 -1.44 5.77
N ASP A 290 20.02 -0.26 5.88
CA ASP A 290 21.39 0.03 5.49
C ASP A 290 22.11 0.83 6.61
N PRO A 291 23.41 1.10 6.52
CA PRO A 291 24.13 1.85 7.53
C PRO A 291 23.54 3.23 7.85
N MET A 292 22.94 3.92 6.83
CA MET A 292 22.35 5.24 7.02
C MET A 292 21.02 5.17 7.81
N ASN A 293 20.23 4.07 7.68
CA ASN A 293 19.06 3.86 8.55
C ASN A 293 19.52 3.66 10.00
N MET A 294 20.57 2.86 10.23
CA MET A 294 21.10 2.59 11.57
C MET A 294 21.65 3.86 12.23
N GLU A 295 22.42 4.66 11.49
CA GLU A 295 22.86 5.97 11.93
C GLU A 295 21.70 6.86 12.37
N MET A 296 20.60 6.85 11.60
CA MET A 296 19.43 7.68 11.92
C MET A 296 18.67 7.19 13.16
N LEU A 297 18.65 5.87 13.41
CA LEU A 297 18.11 5.30 14.64
C LEU A 297 18.94 5.73 15.85
N LEU A 298 20.26 5.61 15.78
CA LEU A 298 21.17 6.05 16.83
C LEU A 298 21.03 7.55 17.09
N ASN A 299 20.99 8.37 16.04
CA ASN A 299 20.77 9.81 16.16
C ASN A 299 19.42 10.15 16.82
N ALA A 300 18.36 9.38 16.55
CA ALA A 300 17.05 9.60 17.16
C ALA A 300 17.06 9.27 18.66
N VAL A 301 17.73 8.20 19.06
CA VAL A 301 17.90 7.84 20.47
C VAL A 301 18.72 8.94 21.18
N ASP A 302 19.87 9.32 20.63
CA ASP A 302 20.74 10.36 21.18
C ASP A 302 20.01 11.72 21.33
N MET A 303 19.23 12.10 20.32
CA MET A 303 18.38 13.29 20.39
C MET A 303 17.32 13.17 21.49
N ALA A 304 16.74 11.99 21.69
CA ALA A 304 15.71 11.78 22.68
C ALA A 304 16.26 11.78 24.10
N GLU A 305 17.40 11.15 24.34
CA GLU A 305 18.07 11.09 25.64
C GLU A 305 18.70 12.43 26.06
N SER A 306 19.30 13.16 25.10
CA SER A 306 19.92 14.47 25.37
C SER A 306 18.92 15.64 25.39
N GLY A 307 17.71 15.45 24.89
CA GLY A 307 16.69 16.47 24.73
C GLY A 307 15.53 16.30 25.72
N ASN A 308 14.48 17.09 25.48
CA ASN A 308 13.24 16.99 26.26
C ASN A 308 12.18 16.16 25.50
N TRP A 309 12.52 14.91 25.15
CA TRP A 309 11.64 14.00 24.43
C TRP A 309 11.20 12.84 25.32
N LYS A 310 9.99 12.34 25.09
CA LYS A 310 9.43 11.20 25.82
C LYS A 310 9.89 9.86 25.27
N GLY A 311 10.36 9.84 24.01
CA GLY A 311 10.84 8.64 23.35
C GLY A 311 10.70 8.70 21.83
N VAL A 312 10.90 7.55 21.17
CA VAL A 312 10.98 7.41 19.73
C VAL A 312 9.97 6.40 19.21
N VAL A 313 9.18 6.80 18.22
CA VAL A 313 8.38 5.89 17.38
C VAL A 313 9.19 5.54 16.12
N ILE A 314 9.21 4.27 15.71
CA ILE A 314 9.76 3.84 14.43
C ILE A 314 8.57 3.45 13.55
N GLY A 315 8.34 4.14 12.43
CA GLY A 315 7.18 3.87 11.58
C GLY A 315 7.21 4.62 10.26
N ASN A 316 6.26 4.31 9.38
CA ASN A 316 6.14 4.95 8.07
C ASN A 316 4.75 4.74 7.44
N ASP A 317 4.45 5.50 6.37
CA ASP A 317 3.22 5.35 5.57
C ASP A 317 3.38 4.34 4.41
N ALA A 318 4.56 3.75 4.23
CA ALA A 318 4.81 2.81 3.13
C ALA A 318 4.03 1.49 3.32
N THR A 319 3.92 0.70 2.25
CA THR A 319 3.24 -0.59 2.27
C THR A 319 3.87 -1.57 3.27
N ASN A 320 5.18 -1.48 3.49
CA ASN A 320 5.94 -2.36 4.37
C ASN A 320 6.65 -1.55 5.45
N PHE A 321 6.73 -2.12 6.64
CA PHE A 321 7.52 -1.57 7.73
C PHE A 321 9.02 -1.65 7.39
N CYS A 322 9.53 -2.86 7.19
CA CYS A 322 10.92 -3.13 6.82
C CYS A 322 11.06 -4.57 6.28
N ALA A 323 11.64 -4.71 5.10
CA ALA A 323 11.86 -6.04 4.48
C ALA A 323 13.20 -6.71 4.90
N GLY A 324 13.86 -6.20 5.94
CA GLY A 324 15.14 -6.71 6.45
C GLY A 324 16.36 -5.96 5.94
N ALA A 325 17.54 -6.55 6.08
CA ALA A 325 18.78 -5.97 5.63
C ALA A 325 18.83 -5.76 4.11
N ASN A 326 19.57 -4.74 3.67
CA ASN A 326 19.85 -4.53 2.25
C ASN A 326 20.84 -5.59 1.73
N LEU A 327 20.31 -6.76 1.37
CA LEU A 327 21.10 -7.89 0.87
C LEU A 327 21.91 -7.55 -0.39
N GLY A 328 21.51 -6.53 -1.15
CA GLY A 328 22.27 -6.07 -2.32
C GLY A 328 23.65 -5.52 -1.92
N LEU A 329 23.72 -4.77 -0.83
CA LEU A 329 24.99 -4.27 -0.28
C LEU A 329 25.86 -5.42 0.25
N ALA A 330 25.25 -6.32 1.02
CA ALA A 330 25.96 -7.47 1.56
C ALA A 330 26.53 -8.38 0.46
N LEU A 331 25.73 -8.68 -0.57
CA LEU A 331 26.17 -9.47 -1.72
C LEU A 331 27.28 -8.77 -2.52
N PHE A 332 27.17 -7.46 -2.70
CA PHE A 332 28.20 -6.68 -3.38
C PHE A 332 29.53 -6.72 -2.62
N ALA A 333 29.52 -6.50 -1.30
CA ALA A 333 30.70 -6.59 -0.43
C ALA A 333 31.31 -8.01 -0.46
N ALA A 334 30.48 -9.06 -0.39
CA ALA A 334 30.93 -10.45 -0.47
C ALA A 334 31.61 -10.76 -1.81
N ASN A 335 31.05 -10.30 -2.94
CA ASN A 335 31.66 -10.50 -4.26
C ASN A 335 32.99 -9.77 -4.43
N LEU A 336 33.23 -8.70 -3.68
CA LEU A 336 34.51 -7.98 -3.63
C LEU A 336 35.45 -8.52 -2.56
N ALA A 337 35.08 -9.57 -1.83
CA ALA A 337 35.79 -10.09 -0.67
C ALA A 337 36.05 -9.02 0.42
N ALA A 338 35.17 -8.02 0.52
CA ALA A 338 35.21 -6.95 1.52
C ALA A 338 34.63 -7.46 2.86
N TRP A 339 35.29 -8.46 3.45
CA TRP A 339 34.84 -9.15 4.65
C TRP A 339 34.74 -8.24 5.87
N LYS A 340 35.71 -7.32 5.96
CA LYS A 340 35.69 -6.33 7.05
C LYS A 340 34.49 -5.42 6.99
N ASP A 341 34.07 -4.97 5.81
CA ASP A 341 32.89 -4.12 5.66
C ASP A 341 31.60 -4.88 6.03
N LEU A 342 31.54 -6.19 5.76
CA LEU A 342 30.44 -7.04 6.20
C LEU A 342 30.42 -7.20 7.72
N ASP A 343 31.59 -7.43 8.33
CA ASP A 343 31.72 -7.55 9.79
C ASP A 343 31.31 -6.25 10.48
N ASP A 344 31.84 -5.12 10.01
CA ASP A 344 31.49 -3.78 10.49
C ASP A 344 29.97 -3.49 10.33
N PHE A 345 29.32 -3.94 9.25
CA PHE A 345 27.89 -3.77 9.04
C PHE A 345 27.06 -4.64 10.01
N ILE A 346 27.50 -5.87 10.27
CA ILE A 346 26.83 -6.75 11.24
C ILE A 346 26.98 -6.18 12.64
N ALA A 347 28.18 -5.76 13.02
CA ALA A 347 28.46 -5.14 14.33
C ALA A 347 27.62 -3.87 14.53
N LEU A 348 27.57 -2.96 13.53
CA LEU A 348 26.77 -1.76 13.59
C LEU A 348 25.28 -2.08 13.83
N GLY A 349 24.74 -3.12 13.19
CA GLY A 349 23.35 -3.53 13.40
C GLY A 349 23.11 -4.08 14.81
N GLN A 350 24.06 -4.87 15.34
CA GLN A 350 24.01 -5.37 16.72
C GLN A 350 24.03 -4.22 17.72
N ASP A 351 24.95 -3.30 17.56
CA ASP A 351 25.10 -2.13 18.44
C ASP A 351 23.84 -1.24 18.37
N THR A 352 23.33 -0.97 17.17
CA THR A 352 22.13 -0.16 16.98
C THR A 352 20.93 -0.78 17.72
N TYR A 353 20.71 -2.09 17.56
CA TYR A 353 19.55 -2.74 18.17
C TYR A 353 19.69 -2.91 19.68
N GLN A 354 20.93 -3.09 20.19
CA GLN A 354 21.18 -3.03 21.63
C GLN A 354 20.90 -1.62 22.19
N THR A 355 21.30 -0.56 21.46
CA THR A 355 21.00 0.82 21.84
C THR A 355 19.49 1.08 21.90
N LEU A 356 18.73 0.60 20.91
CA LEU A 356 17.25 0.70 20.97
C LEU A 356 16.69 0.01 22.22
N LYS A 357 17.18 -1.19 22.52
CA LYS A 357 16.63 -2.01 23.62
C LYS A 357 16.93 -1.46 25.00
N PHE A 358 18.08 -0.85 25.19
CA PHE A 358 18.55 -0.36 26.49
C PHE A 358 18.59 1.17 26.58
N SER A 359 17.85 1.83 25.69
CA SER A 359 17.70 3.29 25.70
C SER A 359 17.07 3.79 27.00
N GLU A 360 17.52 4.95 27.48
CA GLU A 360 16.95 5.64 28.64
C GLU A 360 15.52 6.18 28.40
N VAL A 361 15.05 6.16 27.14
CA VAL A 361 13.70 6.54 26.75
C VAL A 361 13.02 5.40 25.99
N PRO A 362 11.70 5.23 26.12
CA PRO A 362 11.01 4.13 25.45
C PRO A 362 11.01 4.25 23.94
N ILE A 363 11.14 3.10 23.27
CA ILE A 363 11.09 2.95 21.81
C ILE A 363 9.86 2.13 21.42
N VAL A 364 9.00 2.65 20.55
CA VAL A 364 7.81 1.95 20.07
C VAL A 364 7.87 1.76 18.56
N ALA A 365 7.66 0.53 18.08
CA ALA A 365 7.54 0.28 16.63
C ALA A 365 6.08 0.34 16.18
N ALA A 366 5.80 1.11 15.12
CA ALA A 366 4.52 1.17 14.44
C ALA A 366 4.57 0.33 13.15
N SER A 367 4.31 -0.97 13.26
CA SER A 367 4.56 -1.92 12.18
C SER A 367 3.35 -2.16 11.28
N ALA A 368 3.57 -2.33 9.96
CA ALA A 368 2.55 -2.78 9.02
C ALA A 368 3.16 -3.43 7.78
N GLY A 369 2.39 -4.32 7.14
CA GLY A 369 2.88 -5.07 5.98
C GLY A 369 4.07 -5.95 6.34
N LEU A 370 5.07 -6.00 5.49
CA LEU A 370 6.26 -6.84 5.73
C LEU A 370 7.15 -6.27 6.83
N CYS A 371 7.43 -7.10 7.83
CA CYS A 371 8.37 -6.89 8.93
C CYS A 371 9.26 -8.13 9.01
N LEU A 372 10.23 -8.24 8.10
CA LEU A 372 10.98 -9.47 7.87
C LEU A 372 12.46 -9.31 8.22
N GLY A 373 13.07 -10.39 8.69
CA GLY A 373 14.50 -10.40 8.99
C GLY A 373 14.87 -9.28 9.96
N GLY A 374 15.85 -8.43 9.60
CA GLY A 374 16.24 -7.26 10.40
C GLY A 374 15.07 -6.34 10.77
N GLY A 375 13.97 -6.30 9.98
CA GLY A 375 12.75 -5.60 10.36
C GLY A 375 12.02 -6.25 11.54
N ALA A 376 11.96 -7.59 11.60
CA ALA A 376 11.43 -8.31 12.75
C ALA A 376 12.36 -8.17 13.97
N GLU A 377 13.67 -8.10 13.73
CA GLU A 377 14.66 -7.87 14.80
C GLU A 377 14.45 -6.50 15.45
N VAL A 378 14.18 -5.42 14.67
CA VAL A 378 13.82 -4.10 15.23
C VAL A 378 12.61 -4.22 16.17
N LEU A 379 11.52 -4.88 15.73
CA LEU A 379 10.32 -5.03 16.57
C LEU A 379 10.64 -5.68 17.91
N MET A 380 11.49 -6.70 17.91
CA MET A 380 11.83 -7.44 19.12
C MET A 380 12.79 -6.69 20.06
N HIS A 381 13.43 -5.62 19.59
CA HIS A 381 14.28 -4.74 20.37
C HIS A 381 13.60 -3.44 20.82
N CYS A 382 12.36 -3.21 20.42
CA CYS A 382 11.53 -2.12 20.95
C CYS A 382 10.85 -2.54 22.26
N ASP A 383 10.54 -1.56 23.11
CA ASP A 383 9.81 -1.77 24.37
C ASP A 383 8.37 -2.22 24.14
N ALA A 384 7.75 -1.69 23.11
CA ALA A 384 6.41 -2.10 22.69
C ALA A 384 6.24 -1.98 21.17
N VAL A 385 5.25 -2.70 20.64
CA VAL A 385 4.85 -2.66 19.25
C VAL A 385 3.38 -2.29 19.14
N GLN A 386 3.07 -1.30 18.33
CA GLN A 386 1.73 -1.07 17.81
C GLN A 386 1.68 -1.63 16.40
N ALA A 387 1.07 -2.78 16.21
CA ALA A 387 1.03 -3.46 14.91
C ALA A 387 -0.28 -3.19 14.17
N HIS A 388 -0.20 -2.91 12.87
CA HIS A 388 -1.38 -3.02 12.02
C HIS A 388 -1.83 -4.47 11.93
N SER A 389 -3.15 -4.73 11.89
CA SER A 389 -3.69 -6.10 11.82
C SER A 389 -3.07 -6.94 10.71
N GLU A 390 -2.77 -6.34 9.57
CA GLU A 390 -2.08 -6.97 8.43
C GLU A 390 -0.57 -6.74 8.48
N SER A 391 0.08 -7.24 9.53
CA SER A 391 1.54 -7.29 9.67
C SER A 391 2.05 -8.70 9.45
N TYR A 392 3.04 -8.85 8.59
CA TYR A 392 3.67 -10.12 8.22
C TYR A 392 5.06 -10.15 8.85
N VAL A 393 5.19 -10.88 9.97
CA VAL A 393 6.39 -10.83 10.81
C VAL A 393 7.11 -12.17 10.79
N GLY A 394 8.42 -12.16 10.57
CA GLY A 394 9.23 -13.39 10.59
C GLY A 394 10.72 -13.16 10.43
N LEU A 395 11.50 -14.08 11.02
CA LEU A 395 12.94 -14.19 10.81
C LEU A 395 13.17 -15.13 9.62
N VAL A 396 13.49 -14.54 8.46
CA VAL A 396 13.49 -15.26 7.16
C VAL A 396 14.89 -15.45 6.57
N GLU A 397 15.92 -15.14 7.33
CA GLU A 397 17.32 -15.12 6.93
C GLU A 397 17.80 -16.45 6.35
N VAL A 398 17.35 -17.57 6.93
CA VAL A 398 17.69 -18.92 6.45
C VAL A 398 17.23 -19.15 5.00
N GLY A 399 16.12 -18.53 4.61
CA GLY A 399 15.62 -18.57 3.23
C GLY A 399 16.58 -18.00 2.18
N VAL A 400 17.57 -17.19 2.60
CA VAL A 400 18.61 -16.60 1.76
C VAL A 400 20.02 -17.04 2.17
N GLY A 401 20.14 -18.07 3.02
CA GLY A 401 21.40 -18.74 3.37
C GLY A 401 22.22 -18.04 4.48
N ILE A 402 21.58 -17.19 5.29
CA ILE A 402 22.19 -16.51 6.45
C ILE A 402 21.35 -16.75 7.71
N ILE A 403 21.76 -16.19 8.85
CA ILE A 403 21.03 -16.28 10.13
C ILE A 403 20.63 -14.90 10.63
N PRO A 404 19.64 -14.77 11.54
CA PRO A 404 19.30 -13.51 12.21
C PRO A 404 20.47 -13.05 13.10
N ALA A 405 21.30 -12.14 12.58
CA ALA A 405 22.57 -11.78 13.19
C ALA A 405 22.51 -10.51 14.06
N TRP A 406 21.45 -9.73 13.97
CA TRP A 406 21.27 -8.49 14.75
C TRP A 406 20.52 -8.70 16.08
N GLY A 407 20.50 -9.96 16.56
CA GLY A 407 19.95 -10.34 17.86
C GLY A 407 18.66 -11.14 17.78
N GLY A 408 18.11 -11.39 16.55
CA GLY A 408 16.83 -12.08 16.38
C GLY A 408 16.78 -13.46 17.00
N CYS A 409 17.86 -14.25 16.90
CA CYS A 409 17.94 -15.57 17.54
C CYS A 409 17.81 -15.47 19.06
N LYS A 410 18.54 -14.55 19.67
CA LYS A 410 18.55 -14.32 21.13
C LYS A 410 17.18 -13.83 21.61
N GLU A 411 16.65 -12.80 20.97
CA GLU A 411 15.36 -12.19 21.38
C GLU A 411 14.20 -13.18 21.21
N TYR A 412 14.18 -13.91 20.09
CA TYR A 412 13.11 -14.88 19.86
C TYR A 412 13.17 -16.04 20.86
N LEU A 413 14.36 -16.57 21.14
CA LEU A 413 14.53 -17.60 22.19
C LEU A 413 14.04 -17.11 23.56
N GLY A 414 14.39 -15.89 23.93
CA GLY A 414 13.94 -15.27 25.18
C GLY A 414 12.43 -15.14 25.28
N ARG A 415 11.78 -14.71 24.19
CA ARG A 415 10.32 -14.60 24.11
C ARG A 415 9.62 -15.96 24.14
N VAL A 416 10.17 -17.00 23.50
CA VAL A 416 9.64 -18.36 23.58
C VAL A 416 9.64 -18.88 25.00
N GLN A 417 10.69 -18.58 25.78
CA GLN A 417 10.77 -18.94 27.21
C GLN A 417 9.79 -18.12 28.05
N GLU A 418 9.82 -16.80 27.91
CA GLU A 418 9.00 -15.87 28.70
C GLU A 418 7.50 -16.10 28.50
N PHE A 419 7.05 -16.30 27.24
CA PHE A 419 5.65 -16.49 26.91
C PHE A 419 5.19 -17.94 26.97
N SER A 420 6.07 -18.85 27.42
CA SER A 420 5.76 -20.29 27.54
C SER A 420 5.22 -20.92 26.26
N LEU A 421 5.81 -20.56 25.11
CA LEU A 421 5.36 -21.01 23.78
C LEU A 421 5.88 -22.39 23.39
N ALA A 422 6.69 -23.03 24.21
CA ALA A 422 7.30 -24.32 23.95
C ALA A 422 6.80 -25.40 24.92
N SER A 423 6.97 -26.66 24.54
CA SER A 423 6.75 -27.80 25.42
C SER A 423 7.71 -27.78 26.61
N ASN A 424 7.26 -28.35 27.75
CA ASN A 424 8.10 -28.50 28.92
C ASN A 424 9.33 -29.39 28.63
N GLY A 425 10.45 -29.05 29.24
CA GLY A 425 11.70 -29.80 29.12
C GLY A 425 12.90 -28.87 28.83
N PRO A 426 14.13 -29.35 28.99
CA PRO A 426 15.32 -28.49 28.96
C PRO A 426 15.58 -27.89 27.56
N MET A 427 15.18 -28.57 26.51
CA MET A 427 15.38 -28.11 25.11
C MET A 427 14.15 -27.53 24.45
N GLY A 428 12.99 -27.48 25.09
CA GLY A 428 11.71 -27.11 24.48
C GLY A 428 11.75 -25.75 23.76
N ALA A 429 12.26 -24.73 24.44
CA ALA A 429 12.37 -23.38 23.88
C ALA A 429 13.38 -23.31 22.72
N VAL A 430 14.51 -23.98 22.83
CA VAL A 430 15.54 -24.03 21.78
C VAL A 430 15.00 -24.72 20.54
N MET A 431 14.32 -25.86 20.70
CA MET A 431 13.71 -26.60 19.58
C MET A 431 12.64 -25.77 18.88
N LYS A 432 11.80 -25.05 19.64
CA LYS A 432 10.79 -24.16 19.06
C LYS A 432 11.42 -23.00 18.31
N ALA A 433 12.42 -22.34 18.88
CA ALA A 433 13.14 -21.27 18.21
C ALA A 433 13.84 -21.77 16.93
N PHE A 434 14.50 -22.92 17.00
CA PHE A 434 15.14 -23.54 15.84
C PHE A 434 14.14 -23.91 14.74
N GLU A 435 12.98 -24.47 15.10
CA GLU A 435 11.91 -24.79 14.13
C GLU A 435 11.47 -23.53 13.39
N VAL A 436 11.09 -22.46 14.10
CA VAL A 436 10.51 -21.26 13.49
C VAL A 436 11.55 -20.52 12.64
N ILE A 437 12.76 -20.33 13.15
CA ILE A 437 13.84 -19.64 12.44
C ILE A 437 14.36 -20.51 11.29
N GLY A 438 14.65 -21.79 11.54
CA GLY A 438 15.23 -22.70 10.56
C GLY A 438 14.31 -23.04 9.37
N THR A 439 13.00 -22.88 9.54
CA THR A 439 12.01 -23.03 8.45
C THR A 439 11.51 -21.67 7.94
N ALA A 440 12.09 -20.56 8.36
CA ALA A 440 11.72 -19.20 7.94
C ALA A 440 10.21 -18.92 8.04
N GLN A 441 9.58 -19.29 9.15
CA GLN A 441 8.15 -19.09 9.35
C GLN A 441 7.79 -17.61 9.42
N VAL A 442 6.70 -17.24 8.75
CA VAL A 442 6.19 -15.87 8.73
C VAL A 442 4.74 -15.87 9.22
N ALA A 443 4.47 -15.08 10.24
CA ALA A 443 3.12 -14.76 10.67
C ALA A 443 2.41 -13.95 9.57
N LYS A 444 1.13 -14.25 9.34
CA LYS A 444 0.31 -13.63 8.26
C LYS A 444 -0.64 -12.55 8.78
N SER A 445 -0.60 -12.25 10.07
CA SER A 445 -1.35 -11.18 10.73
C SER A 445 -0.66 -10.81 12.04
N ALA A 446 -0.98 -9.66 12.61
CA ALA A 446 -0.49 -9.25 13.93
C ALA A 446 -0.90 -10.24 15.03
N GLU A 447 -2.13 -10.78 14.97
CA GLU A 447 -2.61 -11.76 15.95
C GLU A 447 -1.83 -13.09 15.85
N GLN A 448 -1.54 -13.54 14.62
CA GLN A 448 -0.67 -14.70 14.45
C GLN A 448 0.77 -14.42 14.90
N ALA A 449 1.28 -13.20 14.66
CA ALA A 449 2.60 -12.80 15.14
C ALA A 449 2.67 -12.84 16.68
N ARG A 450 1.60 -12.43 17.36
CA ARG A 450 1.47 -12.56 18.83
C ARG A 450 1.47 -14.02 19.25
N SER A 451 0.66 -14.87 18.65
CA SER A 451 0.59 -16.30 18.97
C SER A 451 1.91 -17.04 18.68
N MET A 452 2.72 -16.55 17.75
CA MET A 452 4.05 -17.08 17.43
C MET A 452 5.17 -16.51 18.33
N GLY A 453 4.91 -15.46 19.12
CA GLY A 453 5.89 -14.82 19.99
C GLY A 453 6.74 -13.73 19.34
N PHE A 454 6.46 -13.35 18.09
CA PHE A 454 7.07 -12.18 17.47
C PHE A 454 6.58 -10.87 18.09
N LEU A 455 5.32 -10.82 18.48
CA LEU A 455 4.74 -9.75 19.30
C LEU A 455 4.55 -10.22 20.74
N SER A 456 4.67 -9.28 21.67
CA SER A 456 4.35 -9.49 23.09
C SER A 456 2.82 -9.62 23.27
N PRO A 457 2.35 -10.32 24.29
CA PRO A 457 0.93 -10.32 24.65
C PRO A 457 0.33 -8.93 24.87
N ASN A 458 1.14 -7.97 25.30
CA ASN A 458 0.73 -6.60 25.61
C ASN A 458 0.87 -5.62 24.44
N ASP A 459 1.44 -6.06 23.31
CA ASP A 459 1.57 -5.22 22.13
C ASP A 459 0.18 -4.85 21.55
N GLY A 460 0.05 -3.63 21.05
CA GLY A 460 -1.21 -3.13 20.50
C GLY A 460 -1.48 -3.61 19.07
N ILE A 461 -2.75 -3.71 18.68
CA ILE A 461 -3.17 -3.98 17.30
C ILE A 461 -4.12 -2.89 16.83
N THR A 462 -3.78 -2.25 15.71
CA THR A 462 -4.59 -1.23 15.04
C THR A 462 -5.18 -1.78 13.75
N MET A 463 -6.50 -1.64 13.57
CA MET A 463 -7.20 -2.07 12.34
C MET A 463 -7.15 -1.01 11.25
N ASN A 464 -7.22 0.27 11.61
CA ASN A 464 -7.20 1.39 10.67
C ASN A 464 -5.77 1.91 10.50
N ARG A 465 -5.23 1.76 9.29
CA ARG A 465 -3.85 2.15 8.97
C ARG A 465 -3.54 3.62 9.28
N ASP A 466 -4.50 4.53 9.07
CA ASP A 466 -4.31 5.98 9.27
C ASP A 466 -4.23 6.37 10.75
N ARG A 467 -4.59 5.45 11.66
CA ARG A 467 -4.46 5.61 13.11
C ARG A 467 -3.17 5.04 13.68
N LEU A 468 -2.46 4.21 12.90
CA LEU A 468 -1.33 3.43 13.42
C LEU A 468 -0.27 4.29 14.13
N LEU A 469 0.15 5.38 13.52
CA LEU A 469 1.15 6.29 14.12
C LEU A 469 0.59 7.05 15.33
N SER A 470 -0.69 7.40 15.32
CA SER A 470 -1.34 8.03 16.47
C SER A 470 -1.46 7.06 17.65
N ASP A 471 -1.86 5.81 17.38
CA ASP A 471 -1.98 4.78 18.42
C ASP A 471 -0.59 4.43 19.00
N ALA A 472 0.45 4.33 18.15
CA ALA A 472 1.82 4.13 18.60
C ALA A 472 2.35 5.30 19.45
N LYS A 473 2.03 6.54 19.07
CA LYS A 473 2.36 7.73 19.85
C LYS A 473 1.69 7.72 21.21
N LYS A 474 0.39 7.37 21.29
CA LYS A 474 -0.35 7.24 22.54
C LYS A 474 0.29 6.19 23.45
N LEU A 475 0.58 5.00 22.90
CA LEU A 475 1.25 3.92 23.61
C LEU A 475 2.61 4.37 24.17
N LEU A 476 3.41 5.07 23.35
CA LEU A 476 4.72 5.59 23.81
C LEU A 476 4.53 6.57 24.98
N ILE A 477 3.60 7.51 24.89
CA ILE A 477 3.33 8.47 25.96
C ILE A 477 2.91 7.74 27.25
N GLU A 478 2.08 6.71 27.15
CA GLU A 478 1.64 5.90 28.29
C GLU A 478 2.82 5.21 28.98
N ILE A 479 3.68 4.52 28.22
CA ILE A 479 4.82 3.80 28.78
C ILE A 479 5.97 4.72 29.21
N SER A 480 6.02 5.97 28.74
CA SER A 480 7.06 6.92 29.14
C SER A 480 6.95 7.39 30.60
N VAL A 481 5.78 7.20 31.21
CA VAL A 481 5.56 7.61 32.60
C VAL A 481 6.24 6.63 33.55
N GLY A 482 7.32 7.06 34.18
CA GLY A 482 8.09 6.21 35.09
C GLY A 482 8.89 5.12 34.39
N TYR A 483 9.18 5.31 33.10
CA TYR A 483 9.97 4.36 32.33
C TYR A 483 11.35 4.12 32.94
N THR A 484 11.78 2.87 32.92
CA THR A 484 13.12 2.42 33.25
C THR A 484 13.58 1.42 32.19
N PRO A 485 14.81 1.54 31.66
CA PRO A 485 15.33 0.58 30.70
C PRO A 485 15.28 -0.86 31.21
N PRO A 486 15.06 -1.85 30.35
CA PRO A 486 15.09 -3.26 30.76
C PRO A 486 16.48 -3.69 31.14
N GLU A 487 16.59 -4.58 32.14
CA GLU A 487 17.86 -5.21 32.51
C GLU A 487 18.27 -6.25 31.44
N PRO A 488 19.60 -6.43 31.22
CA PRO A 488 20.09 -7.48 30.33
C PRO A 488 19.65 -8.88 30.79
N ARG A 489 19.03 -9.64 29.86
CA ARG A 489 18.58 -11.00 30.17
C ARG A 489 19.75 -11.96 30.40
N THR A 490 19.63 -12.79 31.42
CA THR A 490 20.50 -13.93 31.63
C THR A 490 19.81 -15.19 31.11
N TYR A 491 20.45 -15.92 30.23
CA TYR A 491 19.93 -17.17 29.67
C TYR A 491 20.56 -18.37 30.41
N SER A 492 19.71 -19.20 31.00
CA SER A 492 20.15 -20.51 31.51
C SER A 492 19.82 -21.54 30.42
N LEU A 493 20.83 -21.91 29.66
CA LEU A 493 20.71 -22.99 28.66
C LEU A 493 21.22 -24.30 29.28
N PRO A 494 20.63 -25.45 28.90
CA PRO A 494 21.03 -26.74 29.40
C PRO A 494 22.45 -27.14 28.96
#